data_4335189749d1571ccf9384ffd529740f
#
_entry.id   4335189749d1571ccf9384ffd529740f
#
_cell.length_a   1.000
_cell.length_b   1.000
_cell.length_c   1.000
_cell.angle_alpha   90.00
_cell.angle_beta   90.00
_cell.angle_gamma   90.00
#
_symmetry.space_group_name_H-M   'P 1'
#
loop_
_entity.id
_entity.type
_entity.pdbx_description
1 polymer ?
#
loop_
_entity_poly.entity_id
_entity_poly.type
_entity_poly.pdbx_seq_one_letter_code
_entity_poly.pdbx_strand_id
1 'polypeptide(L)' 'MSIKCTIFIQQEENWYVATDVVSGVASQGKSIDESIANLKEALALYYEDNAPETESQPIFVTTMKVAI' A
#
# COMPACT_ATOMS: atom_id res chain seq x y z
N MET A 1 -1.09 16.27 10.72
CA MET A 1 -0.47 15.03 11.21
C MET A 1 -0.09 14.15 10.05
N SER A 2 1.04 13.50 10.14
CA SER A 2 1.47 12.58 9.08
C SER A 2 1.77 11.21 9.68
N ILE A 3 1.61 10.18 8.86
CA ILE A 3 1.94 8.82 9.25
C ILE A 3 2.93 8.25 8.24
N LYS A 4 3.74 7.32 8.71
CA LYS A 4 4.70 6.64 7.88
C LYS A 4 4.09 5.32 7.41
N CYS A 5 4.07 5.12 6.11
CA CYS A 5 3.49 3.92 5.52
C CYS A 5 4.56 3.11 4.79
N THR A 6 4.45 1.82 4.88
CA THR A 6 5.29 0.93 4.10
C THR A 6 4.47 0.38 2.95
N ILE A 7 4.93 0.63 1.74
CA ILE A 7 4.19 0.33 0.53
C ILE A 7 4.94 -0.73 -0.27
N PHE A 8 4.23 -1.72 -0.78
CA PHE A 8 4.82 -2.60 -1.79
C PHE A 8 4.08 -2.46 -3.10
N ILE A 9 4.79 -2.71 -4.19
CA ILE A 9 4.30 -2.51 -5.54
C ILE A 9 4.39 -3.82 -6.31
N GLN A 10 3.29 -4.18 -6.95
CA GLN A 10 3.22 -5.34 -7.81
C GLN A 10 2.91 -4.91 -9.23
N GLN A 11 3.47 -5.60 -10.19
CA GLN A 11 3.13 -5.37 -11.58
C GLN A 11 2.15 -6.45 -12.03
N GLU A 12 1.03 -6.03 -12.61
CA GLU A 12 0.02 -6.93 -13.15
C GLU A 12 -0.28 -6.51 -14.58
N GLU A 13 0.18 -7.32 -15.53
CA GLU A 13 0.04 -7.00 -16.96
C GLU A 13 0.56 -5.60 -17.28
N ASN A 14 -0.33 -4.66 -17.57
CA ASN A 14 0.04 -3.30 -17.93
C ASN A 14 -0.16 -2.30 -16.79
N TRP A 15 -0.41 -2.80 -15.60
CA TRP A 15 -0.72 -1.97 -14.45
C TRP A 15 0.24 -2.22 -13.31
N TYR A 16 0.36 -1.22 -12.44
CA TYR A 16 1.10 -1.35 -11.20
C TYR A 16 0.11 -1.16 -10.05
N VAL A 17 0.21 -2.01 -9.05
CA VAL A 17 -0.65 -1.93 -7.87
C VAL A 17 0.20 -1.62 -6.66
N ALA A 18 -0.09 -0.51 -5.99
CA ALA A 18 0.60 -0.11 -4.77
C ALA A 18 -0.30 -0.43 -3.58
N THR A 19 0.24 -1.09 -2.58
CA THR A 19 -0.52 -1.51 -1.41
C THR A 19 0.18 -1.08 -0.14
N ASP A 20 -0.59 -0.48 0.78
CA ASP A 20 -0.08 -0.19 2.12
C ASP A 20 -0.15 -1.46 2.95
N VAL A 21 0.99 -1.86 3.49
CA VAL A 21 1.14 -3.13 4.19
C VAL A 21 0.26 -3.19 5.44
N VAL A 22 0.09 -2.08 6.13
CA VAL A 22 -0.63 -2.05 7.40
C VAL A 22 -2.15 -2.02 7.21
N SER A 23 -2.65 -1.08 6.42
CA SER A 23 -4.09 -0.93 6.23
C SER A 23 -4.67 -1.90 5.22
N GLY A 24 -3.86 -2.38 4.29
CA GLY A 24 -4.34 -3.20 3.18
C GLY A 24 -4.96 -2.39 2.06
N VAL A 25 -4.98 -1.07 2.17
CA VAL A 25 -5.50 -0.21 1.10
C VAL A 25 -4.58 -0.29 -0.10
N ALA A 26 -5.16 -0.44 -1.27
CA ALA A 26 -4.41 -0.56 -2.51
C ALA A 26 -4.96 0.37 -3.58
N SER A 27 -4.11 0.76 -4.50
CA SER A 27 -4.51 1.54 -5.64
C SER A 27 -3.65 1.18 -6.84
N GLN A 28 -4.12 1.46 -8.03
CA GLN A 28 -3.40 1.07 -9.23
C GLN A 28 -3.10 2.26 -10.12
N GLY A 29 -2.16 2.09 -11.01
CA GLY A 29 -1.79 3.10 -11.98
C GLY A 29 -1.03 2.48 -13.14
N LYS A 30 -0.78 3.28 -14.17
CA LYS A 30 -0.07 2.84 -15.35
C LYS A 30 1.45 2.91 -15.19
N SER A 31 1.90 3.48 -14.09
CA SER A 31 3.31 3.55 -13.73
C SER A 31 3.43 3.39 -12.23
N ILE A 32 4.65 3.14 -11.77
CA ILE A 32 4.91 3.06 -10.33
C ILE A 32 4.54 4.37 -9.65
N ASP A 33 4.98 5.50 -10.23
CA ASP A 33 4.70 6.81 -9.65
C ASP A 33 3.21 7.11 -9.59
N GLU A 34 2.47 6.74 -10.63
CA GLU A 34 1.02 6.95 -10.66
C GLU A 34 0.32 6.10 -9.60
N SER A 35 0.75 4.84 -9.45
CA SER A 35 0.14 3.97 -8.45
C SER A 35 0.36 4.49 -7.04
N ILE A 36 1.55 5.03 -6.77
CA ILE A 36 1.87 5.62 -5.46
C ILE A 36 1.05 6.89 -5.22
N ALA A 37 0.94 7.75 -6.23
CA ALA A 37 0.15 8.98 -6.11
C ALA A 37 -1.33 8.66 -5.84
N ASN A 38 -1.86 7.68 -6.54
CA ASN A 38 -3.24 7.25 -6.34
C ASN A 38 -3.45 6.62 -4.98
N LEU A 39 -2.48 5.84 -4.51
CA LEU A 39 -2.55 5.25 -3.18
C LEU A 39 -2.51 6.31 -2.09
N LYS A 40 -1.66 7.33 -2.26
CA LYS A 40 -1.58 8.42 -1.31
C LYS A 40 -2.93 9.11 -1.13
N GLU A 41 -3.64 9.34 -2.23
CA GLU A 41 -4.97 9.94 -2.19
C GLU A 41 -5.97 9.01 -1.51
N ALA A 42 -5.91 7.72 -1.83
CA ALA A 42 -6.80 6.73 -1.21
C ALA A 42 -6.56 6.61 0.29
N LEU A 43 -5.30 6.65 0.71
CA LEU A 43 -4.96 6.58 2.14
C LEU A 43 -5.42 7.82 2.88
N ALA A 44 -5.32 8.99 2.26
CA ALA A 44 -5.80 10.22 2.87
C ALA A 44 -7.31 10.13 3.16
N LEU A 45 -8.06 9.59 2.22
CA LEU A 45 -9.50 9.39 2.41
C LEU A 45 -9.79 8.31 3.45
N TYR A 46 -9.03 7.22 3.42
CA TYR A 46 -9.20 6.14 4.37
C TYR A 46 -9.00 6.61 5.81
N TYR A 47 -7.95 7.38 6.04
CA TYR A 47 -7.62 7.84 7.40
C TYR A 47 -8.43 9.06 7.84
N GLU A 48 -9.26 9.64 7.00
CA GLU A 48 -10.24 10.63 7.44
C GLU A 48 -11.23 10.01 8.41
N ASP A 49 -11.69 8.80 8.11
CA ASP A 49 -12.70 8.11 8.91
C ASP A 49 -12.11 7.04 9.82
N ASN A 50 -10.88 6.63 9.56
CA ASN A 50 -10.25 5.51 10.25
C ASN A 50 -8.89 5.94 10.81
N ALA A 51 -8.90 6.45 12.04
CA ALA A 51 -7.63 6.82 12.67
C ALA A 51 -6.78 5.57 12.88
N PRO A 52 -5.47 5.64 12.66
CA PRO A 52 -4.60 4.50 12.93
C PRO A 52 -4.62 4.21 14.44
N GLU A 53 -4.97 2.97 14.79
CA GLU A 53 -5.10 2.58 16.19
C GLU A 53 -3.74 2.37 16.87
N THR A 54 -2.82 1.80 16.13
CA THR A 54 -1.49 1.53 16.65
C THR A 54 -0.47 1.81 15.57
N GLU A 55 0.72 2.25 15.99
CA GLU A 55 1.84 2.32 15.08
C GLU A 55 2.40 0.92 14.93
N SER A 56 2.22 0.34 13.77
CA SER A 56 2.81 -0.94 13.45
C SER A 56 3.72 -0.73 12.24
N GLN A 57 4.98 -1.05 12.41
CA GLN A 57 5.94 -0.91 11.33
C GLN A 57 6.44 -2.27 10.93
N PRO A 58 6.15 -2.70 9.70
CA PRO A 58 6.74 -3.94 9.21
C PRO A 58 8.26 -3.78 9.11
N ILE A 59 8.99 -4.74 9.63
CA ILE A 59 10.43 -4.72 9.57
C ILE A 59 10.97 -5.74 8.58
N PHE A 60 10.10 -6.53 7.97
CA PHE A 60 10.53 -7.57 7.07
C PHE A 60 9.42 -7.90 6.08
N VAL A 61 9.78 -7.98 4.82
CA VAL A 61 8.86 -8.37 3.74
C VAL A 61 9.57 -9.45 2.91
N THR A 62 8.88 -10.52 2.61
CA THR A 62 9.47 -11.61 1.83
C THR A 62 8.43 -12.30 0.97
N THR A 63 8.90 -13.14 0.10
CA THR A 63 8.07 -13.97 -0.76
C THR A 63 8.40 -15.43 -0.45
N MET A 64 7.39 -16.27 -0.37
CA MET A 64 7.61 -17.69 -0.18
C MET A 64 6.75 -18.49 -1.16
N LYS A 65 7.19 -19.71 -1.45
CA LYS A 65 6.42 -20.65 -2.24
C LYS A 65 5.65 -21.56 -1.31
N VAL A 66 4.39 -21.75 -1.64
CA VAL A 66 3.54 -22.66 -0.87
C VAL A 66 2.99 -23.72 -1.83
N ALA A 67 3.15 -24.98 -1.48
CA ALA A 67 2.63 -26.07 -2.28
C ALA A 67 1.12 -26.18 -2.09
N ILE A 68 0.40 -26.10 -3.18
CA ILE A 68 -1.07 -26.20 -3.16
C ILE A 68 -1.55 -27.18 -4.21
#